data_82fd32805ba2d8730b3ede492ad9d269
#
_entry.id   82fd32805ba2d8730b3ede492ad9d269
#
_cell.length_a   1.000
_cell.length_b   1.000
_cell.length_c   1.000
_cell.angle_alpha   90.00
_cell.angle_beta   90.00
_cell.angle_gamma   90.00
#
_symmetry.space_group_name_H-M   'P 1'
#
loop_
_entity.id
_entity.type
_entity.pdbx_description
1 polymer ?
#
loop_
_entity_poly.entity_id
_entity_poly.type
_entity_poly.pdbx_seq_one_letter_code
_entity_poly.pdbx_strand_id
1 'polypeptide(L)'
;MVCFYLFYGLNIIEKSKEIYGLTKYFFYICNVKLKKLKAMKVDNFDLIKKHINTSGEGEFYMLQIMRRSKDQKENGGKRKQTVIKSYFISSPEYLDSKRDEIVGLCEMFNARAYINLNKKSYKQVSLKALEILAGKIAHEDYNIKTLFESAAGQTGACDGNKSWLVDIDTKDMDVVEKWKSIINDAAPVGDKIIDIFPTLHGYHLISKPFNKQILCFGSQLEQIDVHNNNPTILYVNLKDSENDNESE
;
A
#
# COMPACT_ATOMS: atom_id res chain seq x y z
N MET A 1 6.99 -7.19 -72.78
CA MET A 1 7.87 -6.84 -71.63
C MET A 1 7.24 -5.84 -70.67
N VAL A 2 6.24 -5.07 -71.02
CA VAL A 2 5.60 -4.04 -70.16
C VAL A 2 4.58 -4.63 -69.20
N CYS A 3 3.90 -5.75 -69.52
CA CYS A 3 2.90 -6.37 -68.61
C CYS A 3 3.49 -7.06 -67.37
N PHE A 4 4.76 -7.49 -67.40
CA PHE A 4 5.38 -8.15 -66.26
C PHE A 4 5.77 -7.20 -65.11
N TYR A 5 6.09 -5.96 -65.43
CA TYR A 5 6.44 -4.96 -64.43
C TYR A 5 5.21 -4.38 -63.71
N LEU A 6 4.05 -4.34 -64.32
CA LEU A 6 2.80 -3.91 -63.72
C LEU A 6 2.27 -4.92 -62.70
N PHE A 7 2.43 -6.22 -62.96
CA PHE A 7 2.00 -7.27 -62.02
C PHE A 7 2.87 -7.37 -60.77
N TYR A 8 4.19 -7.12 -60.90
CA TYR A 8 5.12 -7.08 -59.75
C TYR A 8 4.90 -5.81 -58.91
N GLY A 9 4.61 -4.67 -59.52
CA GLY A 9 4.34 -3.42 -58.85
C GLY A 9 3.03 -3.45 -58.01
N LEU A 10 1.98 -4.06 -58.54
CA LEU A 10 0.71 -4.22 -57.82
C LEU A 10 0.83 -5.15 -56.61
N ASN A 11 1.58 -6.25 -56.69
CA ASN A 11 1.83 -7.16 -55.58
C ASN A 11 2.65 -6.54 -54.46
N ILE A 12 3.58 -5.63 -54.78
CA ILE A 12 4.37 -4.90 -53.78
C ILE A 12 3.51 -3.85 -53.07
N ILE A 13 2.59 -3.19 -53.78
CA ILE A 13 1.68 -2.19 -53.20
C ILE A 13 0.64 -2.85 -52.32
N GLU A 14 0.08 -4.02 -52.68
CA GLU A 14 -0.83 -4.78 -51.82
C GLU A 14 -0.14 -5.30 -50.57
N LYS A 15 1.05 -5.92 -50.68
CA LYS A 15 1.85 -6.36 -49.54
C LYS A 15 2.23 -5.19 -48.62
N SER A 16 2.55 -4.02 -49.16
CA SER A 16 2.87 -2.84 -48.35
C SER A 16 1.64 -2.30 -47.60
N LYS A 17 0.43 -2.37 -48.19
CA LYS A 17 -0.82 -2.01 -47.51
C LYS A 17 -1.17 -3.00 -46.40
N GLU A 18 -0.96 -4.31 -46.59
CA GLU A 18 -1.13 -5.32 -45.57
C GLU A 18 -0.14 -5.14 -44.39
N ILE A 19 1.13 -4.88 -44.71
CA ILE A 19 2.16 -4.60 -43.68
C ILE A 19 1.84 -3.31 -42.94
N TYR A 20 1.36 -2.26 -43.60
CA TYR A 20 0.95 -1.00 -42.97
C TYR A 20 -0.30 -1.18 -42.13
N GLY A 21 -1.24 -2.02 -42.55
CA GLY A 21 -2.42 -2.40 -41.77
C GLY A 21 -2.04 -3.17 -40.51
N LEU A 22 -1.14 -4.16 -40.61
CA LEU A 22 -0.63 -4.95 -39.48
C LEU A 22 0.18 -4.11 -38.49
N THR A 23 1.03 -3.18 -38.97
CA THR A 23 1.78 -2.27 -38.08
C THR A 23 0.84 -1.29 -37.37
N LYS A 24 -0.16 -0.75 -38.06
CA LYS A 24 -1.17 0.12 -37.45
C LYS A 24 -2.03 -0.63 -36.42
N TYR A 25 -2.38 -1.88 -36.71
CA TYR A 25 -3.12 -2.75 -35.80
C TYR A 25 -2.26 -3.15 -34.60
N PHE A 26 -0.97 -3.45 -34.81
CA PHE A 26 0.00 -3.72 -33.75
C PHE A 26 0.21 -2.48 -32.85
N PHE A 27 0.36 -1.28 -33.44
CA PHE A 27 0.44 -0.02 -32.70
C PHE A 27 -0.87 0.28 -31.94
N TYR A 28 -2.03 -0.03 -32.53
CA TYR A 28 -3.31 0.10 -31.85
C TYR A 28 -3.43 -0.87 -30.68
N ILE A 29 -3.09 -2.14 -30.86
CA ILE A 29 -3.08 -3.15 -29.80
C ILE A 29 -2.07 -2.77 -28.71
N CYS A 30 -0.87 -2.35 -29.06
CA CYS A 30 0.13 -1.88 -28.08
C CYS A 30 -0.39 -0.65 -27.32
N ASN A 31 -0.99 0.33 -27.98
CA ASN A 31 -1.54 1.51 -27.33
C ASN A 31 -2.80 1.21 -26.49
N VAL A 32 -3.65 0.28 -26.92
CA VAL A 32 -4.81 -0.17 -26.15
C VAL A 32 -4.36 -1.01 -24.95
N LYS A 33 -3.39 -1.93 -25.12
CA LYS A 33 -2.77 -2.65 -23.99
C LYS A 33 -2.05 -1.72 -23.02
N LEU A 34 -1.29 -0.74 -23.49
CA LEU A 34 -0.64 0.27 -22.65
C LEU A 34 -1.65 1.19 -21.95
N LYS A 35 -2.79 1.52 -22.57
CA LYS A 35 -3.87 2.27 -21.91
C LYS A 35 -4.66 1.42 -20.91
N LYS A 36 -4.74 0.09 -21.08
CA LYS A 36 -5.43 -0.83 -20.16
C LYS A 36 -4.58 -1.23 -18.95
N LEU A 37 -3.26 -1.14 -19.05
CA LEU A 37 -2.33 -1.28 -17.93
C LEU A 37 -2.18 0.05 -17.19
N LYS A 38 -3.27 0.59 -16.66
CA LYS A 38 -3.19 1.62 -15.64
C LYS A 38 -2.74 0.89 -14.35
N ALA A 39 -1.45 0.65 -14.25
CA ALA A 39 -0.85 0.13 -13.03
C ALA A 39 -1.32 1.02 -11.87
N MET A 40 -2.06 0.44 -10.94
CA MET A 40 -2.48 1.17 -9.74
C MET A 40 -1.25 1.26 -8.84
N LYS A 41 -0.52 2.36 -8.98
CA LYS A 41 0.71 2.63 -8.25
C LYS A 41 0.50 3.75 -7.23
N VAL A 42 1.02 3.52 -6.03
CA VAL A 42 1.20 4.55 -5.00
C VAL A 42 2.64 4.47 -4.51
N ASP A 43 3.29 5.62 -4.40
CA ASP A 43 4.65 5.77 -3.89
C ASP A 43 4.66 6.93 -2.89
N ASN A 44 4.70 6.60 -1.61
CA ASN A 44 4.65 7.55 -0.49
C ASN A 44 6.02 7.67 0.22
N PHE A 45 7.12 7.17 -0.36
CA PHE A 45 8.42 7.20 0.31
C PHE A 45 8.83 8.60 0.77
N ASP A 46 8.75 9.59 -0.12
CA ASP A 46 9.20 10.95 0.17
C ASP A 46 8.26 11.69 1.15
N LEU A 47 6.98 11.33 1.17
CA LEU A 47 6.01 11.84 2.14
C LEU A 47 6.27 11.23 3.53
N ILE A 48 6.35 9.91 3.61
CA ILE A 48 6.51 9.16 4.86
C ILE A 48 7.88 9.43 5.49
N LYS A 49 8.93 9.60 4.68
CA LYS A 49 10.28 9.93 5.15
C LYS A 49 10.30 11.14 6.09
N LYS A 50 9.46 12.14 5.86
CA LYS A 50 9.37 13.35 6.69
C LYS A 50 8.88 13.08 8.11
N HIS A 51 8.19 11.95 8.31
CA HIS A 51 7.65 11.52 9.61
C HIS A 51 8.57 10.59 10.38
N ILE A 52 9.66 10.13 9.76
CA ILE A 52 10.63 9.26 10.42
C ILE A 52 11.61 10.12 11.21
N ASN A 53 11.39 10.17 12.52
CA ASN A 53 12.24 10.87 13.47
C ASN A 53 12.56 9.94 14.65
N THR A 54 13.72 9.36 14.67
CA THR A 54 14.22 8.58 15.80
C THR A 54 15.15 9.43 16.63
N SER A 55 14.98 9.43 17.94
CA SER A 55 15.80 10.21 18.86
C SER A 55 17.07 9.49 19.32
N GLY A 56 17.37 8.32 18.74
CA GLY A 56 18.58 7.57 19.05
C GLY A 56 18.45 6.06 18.88
N GLU A 57 19.48 5.36 19.33
CA GLU A 57 19.52 3.90 19.37
C GLU A 57 18.41 3.37 20.28
N GLY A 58 17.61 2.44 19.79
CA GLY A 58 16.56 1.80 20.56
C GLY A 58 15.14 2.11 20.13
N GLU A 59 14.97 2.95 19.09
CA GLU A 59 13.66 3.26 18.49
C GLU A 59 13.60 2.81 17.03
N PHE A 60 12.40 2.49 16.55
CA PHE A 60 12.19 2.11 15.16
C PHE A 60 10.73 2.31 14.73
N TYR A 61 10.52 2.35 13.42
CA TYR A 61 9.22 2.23 12.78
C TYR A 61 9.10 0.85 12.13
N MET A 62 7.99 0.15 12.37
CA MET A 62 7.77 -1.17 11.79
C MET A 62 7.20 -1.05 10.37
N LEU A 63 7.93 -1.58 9.41
CA LEU A 63 7.52 -1.69 8.01
C LEU A 63 7.33 -3.15 7.65
N GLN A 64 6.25 -3.48 6.97
CA GLN A 64 5.97 -4.84 6.51
C GLN A 64 5.56 -4.86 5.04
N ILE A 65 6.14 -5.77 4.29
CA ILE A 65 5.68 -6.13 2.95
C ILE A 65 4.69 -7.27 3.11
N MET A 66 3.45 -7.02 2.67
CA MET A 66 2.35 -7.97 2.87
C MET A 66 1.60 -8.24 1.56
N ARG A 67 1.30 -9.50 1.32
CA ARG A 67 0.39 -9.94 0.28
C ARG A 67 -1.00 -10.12 0.87
N ARG A 68 -1.96 -9.29 0.47
CA ARG A 68 -3.34 -9.36 0.97
C ARG A 68 -4.11 -10.49 0.29
N SER A 69 -5.00 -11.14 1.03
CA SER A 69 -5.90 -12.17 0.47
C SER A 69 -6.78 -11.63 -0.67
N LYS A 70 -7.24 -10.38 -0.55
CA LYS A 70 -8.07 -9.70 -1.56
C LYS A 70 -7.34 -9.47 -2.90
N ASP A 71 -6.00 -9.37 -2.87
CA ASP A 71 -5.17 -9.13 -4.06
C ASP A 71 -4.82 -10.45 -4.78
N GLN A 72 -5.28 -11.61 -4.27
CA GLN A 72 -4.98 -12.96 -4.77
C GLN A 72 -6.23 -13.60 -5.40
N LYS A 73 -6.67 -13.10 -6.56
CA LYS A 73 -7.87 -13.57 -7.25
C LYS A 73 -7.79 -15.04 -7.69
N GLU A 74 -6.60 -15.54 -8.02
CA GLU A 74 -6.35 -16.90 -8.55
C GLU A 74 -6.73 -18.04 -7.61
N ASN A 75 -6.96 -17.79 -6.32
CA ASN A 75 -7.18 -18.83 -5.30
C ASN A 75 -8.52 -18.72 -4.55
N GLY A 76 -9.52 -18.05 -5.12
CA GLY A 76 -10.86 -17.95 -4.52
C GLY A 76 -10.87 -17.26 -3.14
N GLY A 77 -9.92 -16.37 -2.85
CA GLY A 77 -9.90 -15.56 -1.62
C GLY A 77 -9.62 -16.32 -0.32
N LYS A 78 -9.30 -17.63 -0.37
CA LYS A 78 -9.11 -18.47 0.82
C LYS A 78 -7.73 -18.37 1.47
N ARG A 79 -6.75 -17.70 0.85
CA ARG A 79 -5.42 -17.56 1.45
C ARG A 79 -5.41 -16.41 2.46
N LYS A 80 -4.86 -16.69 3.65
CA LYS A 80 -4.60 -15.67 4.68
C LYS A 80 -3.61 -14.63 4.16
N GLN A 81 -3.71 -13.41 4.68
CA GLN A 81 -2.69 -12.38 4.51
C GLN A 81 -1.32 -12.95 4.90
N THR A 82 -0.32 -12.74 4.05
CA THR A 82 1.04 -13.27 4.26
C THR A 82 2.03 -12.12 4.34
N VAL A 83 2.80 -12.06 5.41
CA VAL A 83 3.95 -11.16 5.53
C VAL A 83 5.12 -11.79 4.78
N ILE A 84 5.69 -11.06 3.82
CA ILE A 84 6.83 -11.48 3.02
C ILE A 84 8.12 -11.10 3.75
N LYS A 85 8.20 -9.86 4.23
CA LYS A 85 9.36 -9.33 4.95
C LYS A 85 8.96 -8.20 5.88
N SER A 86 9.63 -8.14 7.04
CA SER A 86 9.53 -7.03 7.99
C SER A 86 10.85 -6.27 8.04
N TYR A 87 10.78 -4.94 8.22
CA TYR A 87 11.92 -4.06 8.44
C TYR A 87 11.66 -3.22 9.68
N PHE A 88 12.73 -2.93 10.41
CA PHE A 88 12.72 -2.06 11.58
C PHE A 88 13.49 -0.80 11.22
N ILE A 89 12.78 0.23 10.77
CA ILE A 89 13.35 1.45 10.20
C ILE A 89 13.79 2.37 11.32
N SER A 90 15.09 2.58 11.43
CA SER A 90 15.73 3.38 12.48
C SER A 90 16.03 4.83 12.05
N SER A 91 16.04 5.11 10.75
CA SER A 91 16.29 6.47 10.25
C SER A 91 15.73 6.66 8.83
N PRO A 92 15.57 7.94 8.38
CA PRO A 92 15.22 8.24 7.00
C PRO A 92 16.22 7.68 5.98
N GLU A 93 17.52 7.73 6.28
CA GLU A 93 18.60 7.23 5.41
C GLU A 93 18.54 5.71 5.29
N TYR A 94 18.20 5.02 6.39
CA TYR A 94 18.00 3.57 6.35
C TYR A 94 16.78 3.19 5.50
N LEU A 95 15.68 3.95 5.57
CA LEU A 95 14.54 3.75 4.69
C LEU A 95 14.94 3.91 3.21
N ASP A 96 15.69 4.96 2.88
CA ASP A 96 16.18 5.20 1.52
C ASP A 96 17.06 4.06 1.03
N SER A 97 17.97 3.57 1.88
CA SER A 97 18.86 2.44 1.55
C SER A 97 18.11 1.14 1.24
N LYS A 98 16.87 1.01 1.71
CA LYS A 98 16.00 -0.15 1.50
C LYS A 98 14.96 0.04 0.40
N ARG A 99 14.86 1.24 -0.21
CA ARG A 99 13.83 1.58 -1.19
C ARG A 99 13.76 0.58 -2.33
N ASP A 100 14.89 0.34 -3.01
CA ASP A 100 14.94 -0.55 -4.19
C ASP A 100 14.57 -2.00 -3.83
N GLU A 101 15.02 -2.47 -2.68
CA GLU A 101 14.68 -3.80 -2.18
C GLU A 101 13.17 -3.91 -1.87
N ILE A 102 12.59 -2.91 -1.20
CA ILE A 102 11.16 -2.86 -0.87
C ILE A 102 10.31 -2.85 -2.13
N VAL A 103 10.66 -1.98 -3.09
CA VAL A 103 9.97 -1.86 -4.38
C VAL A 103 10.06 -3.19 -5.13
N GLY A 104 11.26 -3.75 -5.27
CA GLY A 104 11.48 -5.02 -5.97
C GLY A 104 10.68 -6.18 -5.36
N LEU A 105 10.61 -6.28 -4.03
CA LEU A 105 9.79 -7.30 -3.36
C LEU A 105 8.29 -7.07 -3.57
N CYS A 106 7.81 -5.82 -3.52
CA CYS A 106 6.41 -5.51 -3.80
C CYS A 106 6.01 -5.92 -5.21
N GLU A 107 6.85 -5.61 -6.21
CA GLU A 107 6.59 -5.92 -7.61
C GLU A 107 6.72 -7.41 -7.93
N MET A 108 7.71 -8.09 -7.33
CA MET A 108 7.93 -9.53 -7.50
C MET A 108 6.77 -10.37 -6.95
N PHE A 109 6.25 -9.99 -5.78
CA PHE A 109 5.24 -10.78 -5.08
C PHE A 109 3.81 -10.24 -5.26
N ASN A 110 3.60 -9.21 -6.08
CA ASN A 110 2.34 -8.47 -6.20
C ASN A 110 1.81 -8.09 -4.80
N ALA A 111 2.65 -7.43 -4.02
CA ALA A 111 2.46 -7.15 -2.62
C ALA A 111 2.44 -5.64 -2.34
N ARG A 112 2.14 -5.27 -1.11
CA ARG A 112 2.08 -3.89 -0.64
C ARG A 112 3.05 -3.70 0.52
N ALA A 113 3.78 -2.60 0.53
CA ALA A 113 4.56 -2.17 1.67
C ALA A 113 3.74 -1.23 2.55
N TYR A 114 3.68 -1.54 3.84
CA TYR A 114 3.00 -0.75 4.86
C TYR A 114 3.97 -0.35 5.96
N ILE A 115 3.84 0.86 6.48
CA ILE A 115 4.64 1.34 7.61
C ILE A 115 3.74 1.87 8.73
N ASN A 116 4.02 1.47 9.96
CA ASN A 116 3.33 2.00 11.13
C ASN A 116 4.05 3.26 11.62
N LEU A 117 3.35 4.39 11.63
CA LEU A 117 3.90 5.68 12.04
C LEU A 117 3.91 5.88 13.58
N ASN A 118 3.38 4.94 14.34
CA ASN A 118 3.58 4.89 15.79
C ASN A 118 4.97 4.30 16.09
N LYS A 119 5.91 5.17 16.43
CA LYS A 119 7.29 4.81 16.76
C LYS A 119 7.35 3.80 17.90
N LYS A 120 8.20 2.79 17.79
CA LYS A 120 8.35 1.68 18.73
C LYS A 120 9.67 1.76 19.46
N SER A 121 9.72 1.26 20.70
CA SER A 121 10.95 1.04 21.44
C SER A 121 11.34 -0.44 21.43
N TYR A 122 12.57 -0.75 21.06
CA TYR A 122 13.10 -2.11 21.17
C TYR A 122 12.93 -2.69 22.58
N LYS A 123 13.16 -1.87 23.61
CA LYS A 123 12.97 -2.29 25.02
C LYS A 123 11.53 -2.70 25.29
N GLN A 124 10.54 -1.88 24.93
CA GLN A 124 9.13 -2.18 25.18
C GLN A 124 8.67 -3.40 24.37
N VAL A 125 9.08 -3.49 23.11
CA VAL A 125 8.74 -4.63 22.24
C VAL A 125 9.38 -5.91 22.74
N SER A 126 10.63 -5.87 23.20
CA SER A 126 11.31 -7.05 23.77
C SER A 126 10.64 -7.52 25.05
N LEU A 127 10.24 -6.61 25.95
CA LEU A 127 9.50 -6.98 27.16
C LEU A 127 8.15 -7.62 26.80
N LYS A 128 7.44 -7.07 25.83
CA LYS A 128 6.17 -7.66 25.34
C LYS A 128 6.39 -9.01 24.67
N ALA A 129 7.49 -9.19 23.95
CA ALA A 129 7.85 -10.48 23.35
C ALA A 129 8.13 -11.53 24.44
N LEU A 130 8.82 -11.18 25.53
CA LEU A 130 9.03 -12.08 26.66
C LEU A 130 7.71 -12.50 27.32
N GLU A 131 6.77 -11.55 27.52
CA GLU A 131 5.43 -11.83 28.05
C GLU A 131 4.68 -12.85 27.16
N ILE A 132 4.65 -12.60 25.84
CA ILE A 132 4.00 -13.49 24.87
C ILE A 132 4.67 -14.85 24.85
N LEU A 133 6.03 -14.89 24.88
CA LEU A 133 6.79 -16.14 24.88
C LEU A 133 6.48 -16.99 26.09
N ALA A 134 6.47 -16.38 27.29
CA ALA A 134 6.13 -17.09 28.52
C ALA A 134 4.74 -17.71 28.48
N GLY A 135 3.75 -16.96 27.97
CA GLY A 135 2.38 -17.47 27.77
C GLY A 135 2.32 -18.62 26.76
N LYS A 136 3.04 -18.51 25.65
CA LYS A 136 3.10 -19.58 24.64
C LYS A 136 3.70 -20.86 25.19
N ILE A 137 4.82 -20.76 25.91
CA ILE A 137 5.47 -21.92 26.55
C ILE A 137 4.52 -22.59 27.57
N ALA A 138 3.83 -21.79 28.39
CA ALA A 138 2.87 -22.30 29.37
C ALA A 138 1.70 -23.08 28.73
N HIS A 139 1.35 -22.77 27.46
CA HIS A 139 0.31 -23.46 26.69
C HIS A 139 0.86 -24.44 25.67
N GLU A 140 2.14 -24.80 25.74
CA GLU A 140 2.83 -25.74 24.85
C GLU A 140 2.78 -25.29 23.36
N ASP A 141 2.62 -23.97 23.09
CA ASP A 141 2.68 -23.39 21.74
C ASP A 141 4.10 -22.90 21.44
N TYR A 142 4.82 -23.66 20.63
CA TYR A 142 6.22 -23.35 20.25
C TYR A 142 6.36 -22.59 18.95
N ASN A 143 5.28 -22.02 18.40
CA ASN A 143 5.34 -21.19 17.20
C ASN A 143 5.81 -19.77 17.54
N ILE A 144 7.12 -19.54 17.48
CA ILE A 144 7.79 -18.28 17.88
C ILE A 144 8.40 -17.51 16.71
N LYS A 145 8.24 -17.97 15.46
CA LYS A 145 8.92 -17.39 14.28
C LYS A 145 8.63 -15.89 14.08
N THR A 146 7.42 -15.44 14.42
CA THR A 146 6.99 -14.05 14.26
C THR A 146 6.72 -13.37 15.60
N LEU A 147 7.41 -13.83 16.65
CA LEU A 147 7.17 -13.37 18.01
C LEU A 147 7.42 -11.87 18.16
N PHE A 148 8.56 -11.39 17.65
CA PHE A 148 8.94 -9.97 17.75
C PHE A 148 8.00 -9.06 16.96
N GLU A 149 7.65 -9.43 15.73
CA GLU A 149 6.66 -8.71 14.92
C GLU A 149 5.29 -8.68 15.58
N SER A 150 4.86 -9.80 16.17
CA SER A 150 3.60 -9.86 16.92
C SER A 150 3.61 -8.94 18.13
N ALA A 151 4.71 -8.91 18.87
CA ALA A 151 4.90 -8.01 20.00
C ALA A 151 4.91 -6.54 19.55
N ALA A 152 5.62 -6.22 18.47
CA ALA A 152 5.66 -4.88 17.90
C ALA A 152 4.28 -4.41 17.43
N GLY A 153 3.45 -5.29 16.87
CA GLY A 153 2.07 -4.99 16.50
C GLY A 153 1.17 -4.66 17.70
N GLN A 154 1.43 -5.26 18.86
CA GLN A 154 0.66 -5.07 20.09
C GLN A 154 1.12 -3.87 20.92
N THR A 155 2.35 -3.39 20.75
CA THR A 155 2.86 -2.22 21.47
C THR A 155 2.35 -0.92 20.85
N GLY A 156 2.08 0.10 21.70
CA GLY A 156 1.73 1.46 21.27
C GLY A 156 2.93 2.29 20.81
N ALA A 157 2.73 3.60 20.67
CA ALA A 157 3.81 4.57 20.46
C ALA A 157 4.66 4.68 21.73
N CYS A 158 6.00 4.70 21.58
CA CYS A 158 6.92 4.72 22.72
C CYS A 158 7.11 6.12 23.33
N ASP A 159 6.80 7.17 22.57
CA ASP A 159 7.00 8.57 22.95
C ASP A 159 5.70 9.27 23.42
N GLY A 160 4.60 8.52 23.55
CA GLY A 160 3.30 9.06 23.89
C GLY A 160 2.55 9.77 22.76
N ASN A 161 3.24 10.03 21.62
CA ASN A 161 2.66 10.69 20.44
C ASN A 161 1.91 9.69 19.57
N LYS A 162 0.84 9.14 20.12
CA LYS A 162 0.03 8.18 19.40
C LYS A 162 -0.69 8.85 18.23
N SER A 163 -0.52 8.30 17.04
CA SER A 163 -1.28 8.67 15.86
C SER A 163 -2.29 7.58 15.50
N TRP A 164 -3.45 8.03 15.01
CA TRP A 164 -4.48 7.19 14.46
C TRP A 164 -4.50 7.29 12.95
N LEU A 165 -4.93 6.24 12.29
CA LEU A 165 -5.16 6.21 10.86
C LEU A 165 -6.66 6.26 10.60
N VAL A 166 -7.09 7.22 9.78
CA VAL A 166 -8.46 7.33 9.27
C VAL A 166 -8.41 6.96 7.80
N ASP A 167 -9.07 5.86 7.44
CA ASP A 167 -9.13 5.34 6.07
C ASP A 167 -10.39 5.90 5.39
N ILE A 168 -10.19 6.61 4.28
CA ILE A 168 -11.24 7.25 3.48
C ILE A 168 -11.17 6.67 2.08
N ASP A 169 -12.16 5.83 1.72
CA ASP A 169 -12.21 5.10 0.45
C ASP A 169 -12.81 5.94 -0.70
N THR A 170 -12.45 7.24 -0.78
CA THR A 170 -12.82 8.11 -1.90
C THR A 170 -11.67 8.98 -2.34
N LYS A 171 -11.64 9.32 -3.63
CA LYS A 171 -10.69 10.28 -4.21
C LYS A 171 -11.23 11.71 -4.25
N ASP A 172 -12.44 11.91 -3.77
CA ASP A 172 -13.07 13.23 -3.69
C ASP A 172 -12.46 14.02 -2.51
N MET A 173 -11.67 15.03 -2.84
CA MET A 173 -11.02 15.89 -1.85
C MET A 173 -12.02 16.71 -1.04
N ASP A 174 -13.20 17.04 -1.56
CA ASP A 174 -14.22 17.77 -0.81
C ASP A 174 -14.73 16.92 0.36
N VAL A 175 -14.86 15.61 0.15
CA VAL A 175 -15.22 14.66 1.22
C VAL A 175 -14.10 14.58 2.26
N VAL A 176 -12.84 14.52 1.82
CA VAL A 176 -11.67 14.50 2.71
C VAL A 176 -11.61 15.76 3.58
N GLU A 177 -11.80 16.95 2.98
CA GLU A 177 -11.77 18.22 3.73
C GLU A 177 -12.94 18.31 4.74
N LYS A 178 -14.14 17.82 4.39
CA LYS A 178 -15.25 17.72 5.34
C LYS A 178 -14.90 16.85 6.54
N TRP A 179 -14.33 15.67 6.30
CA TRP A 179 -13.90 14.79 7.39
C TRP A 179 -12.80 15.40 8.25
N LYS A 180 -11.85 16.14 7.66
CA LYS A 180 -10.84 16.90 8.42
C LYS A 180 -11.49 17.91 9.36
N SER A 181 -12.48 18.67 8.88
CA SER A 181 -13.21 19.62 9.72
C SER A 181 -13.90 18.90 10.89
N ILE A 182 -14.66 17.84 10.60
CA ILE A 182 -15.36 17.05 11.63
C ILE A 182 -14.38 16.50 12.66
N ILE A 183 -13.23 15.97 12.25
CA ILE A 183 -12.22 15.43 13.17
C ILE A 183 -11.61 16.55 14.02
N ASN A 184 -11.35 17.73 13.46
CA ASN A 184 -10.80 18.85 14.20
C ASN A 184 -11.79 19.42 15.21
N ASP A 185 -13.09 19.36 14.94
CA ASP A 185 -14.17 19.77 15.86
C ASP A 185 -14.43 18.74 16.97
N ALA A 186 -13.94 17.50 16.82
CA ALA A 186 -14.04 16.49 17.86
C ALA A 186 -13.31 16.89 19.16
N ALA A 187 -13.75 16.38 20.28
CA ALA A 187 -13.05 16.61 21.57
C ALA A 187 -11.73 15.79 21.67
N PRO A 188 -10.63 16.40 22.11
CA PRO A 188 -10.42 17.82 22.39
C PRO A 188 -10.43 18.63 21.08
N VAL A 189 -11.09 19.81 21.06
CA VAL A 189 -11.18 20.65 19.86
C VAL A 189 -9.81 21.20 19.49
N GLY A 190 -9.49 21.23 18.19
CA GLY A 190 -8.24 21.78 17.67
C GLY A 190 -7.67 20.96 16.52
N ASP A 191 -6.57 21.44 15.97
CA ASP A 191 -5.91 20.79 14.83
C ASP A 191 -5.33 19.42 15.21
N LYS A 192 -5.86 18.38 14.59
CA LYS A 192 -5.49 16.99 14.84
C LYS A 192 -4.88 16.29 13.65
N ILE A 193 -5.12 16.80 12.46
CA ILE A 193 -4.59 16.18 11.25
C ILE A 193 -3.10 16.43 11.17
N ILE A 194 -2.32 15.35 11.10
CA ILE A 194 -0.86 15.38 11.03
C ILE A 194 -0.42 15.39 9.56
N ASP A 195 -0.98 14.47 8.75
CA ASP A 195 -0.72 14.40 7.31
C ASP A 195 -1.78 13.58 6.58
N ILE A 196 -1.72 13.60 5.24
CA ILE A 196 -2.61 12.86 4.34
C ILE A 196 -1.76 12.12 3.32
N PHE A 197 -1.97 10.80 3.23
CA PHE A 197 -1.27 9.94 2.29
C PHE A 197 -2.24 9.36 1.25
N PRO A 198 -1.95 9.48 -0.05
CA PRO A 198 -2.75 8.83 -1.08
C PRO A 198 -2.70 7.30 -0.95
N THR A 199 -3.83 6.66 -1.24
CA THR A 199 -3.95 5.21 -1.38
C THR A 199 -4.39 4.83 -2.80
N LEU A 200 -4.61 3.56 -3.09
CA LEU A 200 -5.13 3.14 -4.40
C LEU A 200 -6.54 3.67 -4.65
N HIS A 201 -7.37 3.73 -3.64
CA HIS A 201 -8.81 4.03 -3.77
C HIS A 201 -9.21 5.34 -3.11
N GLY A 202 -8.36 5.92 -2.27
CA GLY A 202 -8.67 7.13 -1.52
C GLY A 202 -7.47 7.69 -0.78
N TYR A 203 -7.63 7.99 0.51
CA TYR A 203 -6.62 8.62 1.35
C TYR A 203 -6.58 8.02 2.75
N HIS A 204 -5.38 7.94 3.31
CA HIS A 204 -5.16 7.74 4.74
C HIS A 204 -4.87 9.10 5.39
N LEU A 205 -5.72 9.55 6.32
CA LEU A 205 -5.40 10.68 7.17
C LEU A 205 -4.71 10.16 8.43
N ILE A 206 -3.59 10.78 8.79
CA ILE A 206 -2.93 10.54 10.05
C ILE A 206 -3.36 11.64 11.01
N SER A 207 -3.92 11.26 12.15
CA SER A 207 -4.47 12.21 13.13
C SER A 207 -4.02 11.90 14.54
N LYS A 208 -4.04 12.91 15.41
CA LYS A 208 -4.00 12.70 16.85
C LYS A 208 -5.30 12.00 17.30
N PRO A 209 -5.29 11.30 18.44
CA PRO A 209 -6.50 10.71 19.01
C PRO A 209 -7.63 11.74 19.25
N PHE A 210 -8.87 11.35 18.97
CA PHE A 210 -10.05 12.18 19.14
C PHE A 210 -11.26 11.36 19.62
N ASN A 211 -12.33 12.04 20.08
CA ASN A 211 -13.55 11.35 20.47
C ASN A 211 -14.28 10.83 19.21
N LYS A 212 -14.30 9.51 19.04
CA LYS A 212 -14.92 8.85 17.88
C LYS A 212 -16.45 9.03 17.80
N GLN A 213 -17.12 9.45 18.84
CA GLN A 213 -18.57 9.69 18.80
C GLN A 213 -18.94 10.76 17.78
N ILE A 214 -18.03 11.70 17.46
CA ILE A 214 -18.24 12.71 16.42
C ILE A 214 -18.54 12.09 15.03
N LEU A 215 -18.08 10.88 14.77
CA LEU A 215 -18.25 10.21 13.47
C LEU A 215 -19.73 9.95 13.14
N CYS A 216 -20.60 9.89 14.16
CA CYS A 216 -22.05 9.77 13.96
C CYS A 216 -22.64 10.99 13.23
N PHE A 217 -22.03 12.17 13.36
CA PHE A 217 -22.48 13.39 12.67
C PHE A 217 -22.13 13.40 11.17
N GLY A 218 -21.16 12.58 10.76
CA GLY A 218 -20.79 12.39 9.35
C GLY A 218 -21.61 11.32 8.62
N SER A 219 -22.72 10.87 9.17
CA SER A 219 -23.53 9.75 8.62
C SER A 219 -24.06 9.96 7.19
N GLN A 220 -24.06 11.20 6.67
CA GLN A 220 -24.41 11.55 5.31
C GLN A 220 -23.21 11.54 4.34
N LEU A 221 -21.98 11.39 4.86
CA LEU A 221 -20.74 11.28 4.10
C LEU A 221 -20.41 9.81 3.88
N GLU A 222 -19.44 9.56 2.97
CA GLU A 222 -18.88 8.23 2.81
C GLU A 222 -18.33 7.70 4.16
N GLN A 223 -18.55 6.43 4.40
CA GLN A 223 -18.12 5.78 5.64
C GLN A 223 -16.59 5.79 5.72
N ILE A 224 -16.08 6.07 6.91
CA ILE A 224 -14.65 6.01 7.21
C ILE A 224 -14.37 4.97 8.30
N ASP A 225 -13.17 4.37 8.22
CA ASP A 225 -12.66 3.47 9.24
C ASP A 225 -11.55 4.15 10.04
N VAL A 226 -11.65 4.11 11.39
CA VAL A 226 -10.66 4.71 12.29
C VAL A 226 -9.90 3.65 13.06
N HIS A 227 -8.62 3.55 12.79
CA HIS A 227 -7.71 2.57 13.35
C HIS A 227 -6.70 3.20 14.32
N ASN A 228 -6.50 2.58 15.48
CA ASN A 228 -5.68 3.16 16.56
C ASN A 228 -4.17 2.88 16.40
N ASN A 229 -3.80 1.87 15.62
CA ASN A 229 -2.39 1.42 15.50
C ASN A 229 -2.13 0.71 14.17
N ASN A 230 -2.88 1.07 13.12
CA ASN A 230 -2.68 0.44 11.81
C ASN A 230 -1.56 1.13 11.03
N PRO A 231 -0.86 0.37 10.17
CA PRO A 231 0.13 0.92 9.28
C PRO A 231 -0.54 1.63 8.09
N THR A 232 0.08 2.70 7.60
CA THR A 232 -0.27 3.36 6.33
C THR A 232 0.49 2.74 5.17
N ILE A 233 0.00 2.98 3.94
CA ILE A 233 0.64 2.46 2.73
C ILE A 233 1.89 3.28 2.39
N LEU A 234 3.02 2.59 2.24
CA LEU A 234 4.28 3.16 1.78
C LEU A 234 4.41 3.02 0.27
N TYR A 235 4.19 1.81 -0.25
CA TYR A 235 4.34 1.52 -1.67
C TYR A 235 3.41 0.40 -2.11
N VAL A 236 2.84 0.58 -3.29
CA VAL A 236 2.11 -0.47 -4.00
C VAL A 236 2.18 -0.24 -5.51
N ASN A 237 2.34 -1.32 -6.25
CA ASN A 237 2.25 -1.37 -7.71
C ASN A 237 1.62 -2.70 -8.09
N LEU A 238 0.27 -2.75 -8.07
CA LEU A 238 -0.44 -3.98 -8.41
C LEU A 238 -0.54 -4.11 -9.92
N LYS A 239 -0.12 -5.27 -10.42
CA LYS A 239 -0.41 -5.69 -11.79
C LYS A 239 -1.84 -6.21 -11.80
N ASP A 240 -2.69 -5.66 -12.67
CA ASP A 240 -3.98 -6.29 -12.93
C ASP A 240 -3.70 -7.71 -13.44
N SER A 241 -4.23 -8.72 -12.76
CA SER A 241 -4.27 -10.06 -13.31
C SER A 241 -5.07 -9.98 -14.61
N GLU A 242 -4.45 -10.24 -15.74
CA GLU A 242 -5.13 -10.42 -17.02
C GLU A 242 -6.26 -11.41 -16.80
N ASN A 243 -7.48 -10.99 -17.12
CA ASN A 243 -8.56 -11.95 -17.28
C ASN A 243 -8.19 -12.80 -18.51
N ASP A 244 -7.65 -13.99 -18.29
CA ASP A 244 -7.63 -15.08 -19.25
C ASP A 244 -9.09 -15.55 -19.45
N ASN A 245 -9.88 -14.72 -20.10
CA ASN A 245 -11.13 -15.09 -20.72
C ASN A 245 -10.95 -14.93 -22.24
N GLU A 246 -10.03 -15.70 -22.80
CA GLU A 246 -10.03 -16.12 -24.17
C GLU A 246 -10.02 -17.63 -24.17
N SER A 247 -11.21 -18.21 -24.01
CA SER A 247 -11.50 -19.57 -24.47
C SER A 247 -13.02 -19.67 -24.64
N GLU A 248 -13.51 -19.40 -25.80
CA GLU A 248 -14.34 -20.22 -26.71
C GLU A 248 -14.89 -19.31 -27.83
#